data_71ad3c18f934afcb2922d3bd1a71b6e1
#
_entry.id   71ad3c18f934afcb2922d3bd1a71b6e1
#
_cell.length_a   1.000
_cell.length_b   1.000
_cell.length_c   1.000
_cell.angle_alpha   90.00
_cell.angle_beta   90.00
_cell.angle_gamma   90.00
#
_symmetry.space_group_name_H-M   'P 1'
#
loop_
_entity.id
_entity.type
_entity.pdbx_description
1 polymer ?
#
loop_
_entity_poly.entity_id
_entity_poly.type
_entity_poly.pdbx_seq_one_letter_code
_entity_poly.pdbx_strand_id
1 'polypeptide(L)'
;MRHVLAEFHLDLPLLIMRSDGHLMSSDYTALHPVETLLCGPAASTMGALSMTGEKRAVVVDMGGTTTDISIIRDGEPLRIEGGIQIAEWKTFVRGLYVDTFALGGDTEVLFDSSGTAVLGTQRILPLAMLSAVYPSVKNQLMELDKYSSPYPVPVHEFFLLLKEPGPDAGLNDIEYRICGALKNGPLSRENLAAAISRDIYTMKTEHLEQAGYILRSGITPTDIMHILGGKPPFSTSFSQNKQEAPVDGSMLFLAEYITVTKTGKAF
;
A
#
# COMPACT_ATOMS: atom_id res chain seq x y z
N MET A 1 19.59 7.35 7.22
CA MET A 1 19.99 7.58 5.83
C MET A 1 21.47 7.95 5.68
N ARG A 2 22.04 8.95 6.39
CA ARG A 2 23.49 9.24 6.34
C ARG A 2 24.36 8.01 6.64
N HIS A 3 23.98 7.22 7.63
CA HIS A 3 24.70 5.99 7.99
C HIS A 3 24.70 4.98 6.83
N VAL A 4 23.56 4.81 6.19
CA VAL A 4 23.41 3.94 5.01
C VAL A 4 24.27 4.45 3.84
N LEU A 5 24.26 5.77 3.56
CA LEU A 5 25.12 6.32 2.51
C LEU A 5 26.61 6.08 2.81
N ALA A 6 27.02 6.23 4.07
CA ALA A 6 28.40 5.96 4.50
C ALA A 6 28.77 4.47 4.36
N GLU A 7 27.88 3.54 4.65
CA GLU A 7 28.08 2.10 4.44
C GLU A 7 28.31 1.75 2.96
N PHE A 8 27.63 2.48 2.06
CA PHE A 8 27.83 2.34 0.61
C PHE A 8 28.97 3.20 0.06
N HIS A 9 29.76 3.85 0.92
CA HIS A 9 30.86 4.76 0.54
C HIS A 9 30.39 5.90 -0.41
N LEU A 10 29.16 6.37 -0.24
CA LEU A 10 28.58 7.46 -1.01
C LEU A 10 28.69 8.76 -0.22
N ASP A 11 29.55 9.67 -0.68
CA ASP A 11 29.65 11.04 -0.15
C ASP A 11 28.84 11.99 -1.02
N LEU A 12 27.53 12.01 -0.76
CA LEU A 12 26.56 12.80 -1.51
C LEU A 12 25.83 13.79 -0.58
N PRO A 13 25.52 15.01 -1.06
CA PRO A 13 24.70 15.93 -0.31
C PRO A 13 23.28 15.36 -0.16
N LEU A 14 22.83 15.22 1.08
CA LEU A 14 21.49 14.75 1.39
C LEU A 14 20.55 15.95 1.55
N LEU A 15 19.65 16.10 0.58
CA LEU A 15 18.59 17.09 0.58
C LEU A 15 17.25 16.41 0.89
N ILE A 16 16.46 17.06 1.73
CA ILE A 16 15.15 16.57 2.19
C ILE A 16 14.09 17.54 1.70
N MET A 17 12.99 17.00 1.18
CA MET A 17 11.84 17.81 0.81
C MET A 17 11.14 18.36 2.05
N ARG A 18 10.76 19.64 2.00
CA ARG A 18 9.92 20.30 2.99
C ARG A 18 8.46 20.19 2.61
N SER A 19 7.62 20.42 3.59
CA SER A 19 6.15 20.47 3.43
C SER A 19 5.67 21.50 2.41
N ASP A 20 6.45 22.56 2.17
CA ASP A 20 6.12 23.66 1.23
C ASP A 20 6.69 23.47 -0.18
N GLY A 21 7.29 22.28 -0.46
CA GLY A 21 7.86 21.93 -1.75
C GLY A 21 9.31 22.42 -1.99
N HIS A 22 9.95 23.02 -0.99
CA HIS A 22 11.35 23.40 -1.08
C HIS A 22 12.27 22.30 -0.53
N LEU A 23 13.56 22.39 -0.85
CA LEU A 23 14.58 21.48 -0.34
C LEU A 23 15.34 22.10 0.84
N MET A 24 15.71 21.27 1.80
CA MET A 24 16.54 21.65 2.93
C MET A 24 17.65 20.62 3.15
N SER A 25 18.76 21.05 3.78
CA SER A 25 19.84 20.13 4.14
C SER A 25 19.41 19.15 5.23
N SER A 26 20.05 17.99 5.25
CA SER A 26 19.81 17.01 6.31
C SER A 26 20.17 17.52 7.72
N ASP A 27 21.12 18.46 7.84
CA ASP A 27 21.47 19.08 9.12
C ASP A 27 20.36 19.99 9.61
N TYR A 28 19.80 20.81 8.72
CA TYR A 28 18.64 21.65 9.05
C TYR A 28 17.44 20.80 9.41
N THR A 29 17.22 19.71 8.66
CA THR A 29 16.12 18.76 8.94
C THR A 29 16.21 18.16 10.33
N ALA A 30 17.42 17.79 10.77
CA ALA A 30 17.61 17.22 12.12
C ALA A 30 17.23 18.19 13.24
N LEU A 31 17.40 19.50 13.00
CA LEU A 31 17.02 20.55 13.97
C LEU A 31 15.54 20.96 13.85
N HIS A 32 14.94 20.78 12.66
CA HIS A 32 13.58 21.20 12.35
C HIS A 32 12.75 20.08 11.71
N PRO A 33 12.60 18.91 12.36
CA PRO A 33 11.93 17.75 11.78
C PRO A 33 10.46 18.02 11.43
N VAL A 34 9.81 18.97 12.10
CA VAL A 34 8.43 19.37 11.81
C VAL A 34 8.23 19.90 10.38
N GLU A 35 9.26 20.42 9.75
CA GLU A 35 9.23 20.90 8.36
C GLU A 35 9.06 19.75 7.33
N THR A 36 9.12 18.48 7.77
CA THR A 36 8.90 17.31 6.91
C THR A 36 7.46 16.78 6.94
N LEU A 37 6.56 17.43 7.65
CA LEU A 37 5.15 17.06 7.64
C LEU A 37 4.59 17.12 6.22
N LEU A 38 3.96 16.03 5.74
CA LEU A 38 3.45 15.91 4.36
C LEU A 38 4.51 16.13 3.26
N CYS A 39 5.78 15.86 3.55
CA CYS A 39 6.87 16.02 2.56
C CYS A 39 6.74 15.03 1.37
N GLY A 40 6.13 13.85 1.56
CA GLY A 40 5.86 12.88 0.50
C GLY A 40 4.93 13.46 -0.56
N PRO A 41 3.69 13.83 -0.21
CA PRO A 41 2.76 14.50 -1.12
C PRO A 41 3.32 15.78 -1.75
N ALA A 42 4.11 16.56 -1.00
CA ALA A 42 4.79 17.73 -1.54
C ALA A 42 5.79 17.35 -2.64
N ALA A 43 6.57 16.28 -2.44
CA ALA A 43 7.51 15.79 -3.43
C ALA A 43 6.80 15.31 -4.71
N SER A 44 5.69 14.56 -4.57
CA SER A 44 4.87 14.11 -5.70
C SER A 44 4.32 15.29 -6.50
N THR A 45 3.81 16.32 -5.81
CA THR A 45 3.28 17.53 -6.48
C THR A 45 4.37 18.28 -7.24
N MET A 46 5.53 18.49 -6.62
CA MET A 46 6.66 19.18 -7.27
C MET A 46 7.24 18.36 -8.41
N GLY A 47 7.30 17.03 -8.26
CA GLY A 47 7.69 16.10 -9.31
C GLY A 47 6.76 16.19 -10.52
N ALA A 48 5.45 16.11 -10.30
CA ALA A 48 4.45 16.21 -11.34
C ALA A 48 4.54 17.56 -12.09
N LEU A 49 4.69 18.65 -11.38
CA LEU A 49 4.90 19.98 -11.97
C LEU A 49 6.17 20.03 -12.83
N SER A 50 7.27 19.51 -12.31
CA SER A 50 8.56 19.49 -13.02
C SER A 50 8.51 18.65 -14.29
N MET A 51 7.83 17.50 -14.25
CA MET A 51 7.75 16.57 -15.38
C MET A 51 6.82 17.04 -16.48
N THR A 52 5.72 17.73 -16.14
CA THR A 52 4.67 18.08 -17.09
C THR A 52 4.72 19.53 -17.52
N GLY A 53 5.19 20.43 -16.65
CA GLY A 53 5.17 21.89 -16.87
C GLY A 53 3.76 22.47 -16.94
N GLU A 54 2.73 21.72 -16.52
CA GLU A 54 1.33 22.15 -16.60
C GLU A 54 1.05 23.30 -15.64
N LYS A 55 0.43 24.36 -16.16
CA LYS A 55 0.09 25.52 -15.33
C LYS A 55 -1.19 25.35 -14.53
N ARG A 56 -2.07 24.44 -14.95
CA ARG A 56 -3.35 24.15 -14.28
C ARG A 56 -3.58 22.63 -14.31
N ALA A 57 -3.49 21.99 -13.15
CA ALA A 57 -3.64 20.55 -13.04
C ALA A 57 -4.16 20.15 -11.65
N VAL A 58 -4.75 18.97 -11.59
CA VAL A 58 -4.94 18.20 -10.36
C VAL A 58 -3.94 17.07 -10.39
N VAL A 59 -3.15 16.96 -9.35
CA VAL A 59 -2.22 15.83 -9.14
C VAL A 59 -2.89 14.85 -8.22
N VAL A 60 -3.00 13.60 -8.67
CA VAL A 60 -3.54 12.48 -7.87
C VAL A 60 -2.41 11.48 -7.69
N ASP A 61 -1.95 11.33 -6.47
CA ASP A 61 -0.93 10.37 -6.07
C ASP A 61 -1.58 9.24 -5.27
N MET A 62 -1.77 8.08 -5.89
CA MET A 62 -2.34 6.91 -5.23
C MET A 62 -1.22 5.97 -4.83
N GLY A 63 -0.90 5.95 -3.53
CA GLY A 63 -0.01 4.97 -2.92
C GLY A 63 -0.72 3.65 -2.58
N GLY A 64 -0.03 2.78 -1.84
CA GLY A 64 -0.64 1.53 -1.37
C GLY A 64 -1.72 1.74 -0.31
N THR A 65 -1.63 2.81 0.48
CA THR A 65 -2.49 3.05 1.66
C THR A 65 -3.44 4.23 1.47
N THR A 66 -2.96 5.31 0.84
CA THR A 66 -3.68 6.58 0.70
C THR A 66 -3.62 7.07 -0.73
N THR A 67 -4.57 7.95 -1.04
CA THR A 67 -4.57 8.77 -2.25
C THR A 67 -4.47 10.23 -1.83
N ASP A 68 -3.43 10.90 -2.28
CA ASP A 68 -3.18 12.30 -2.03
C ASP A 68 -3.56 13.13 -3.27
N ILE A 69 -4.36 14.17 -3.06
CA ILE A 69 -4.79 15.07 -4.12
C ILE A 69 -4.24 16.46 -3.86
N SER A 70 -3.53 17.02 -4.83
CA SER A 70 -3.02 18.37 -4.79
C SER A 70 -3.35 19.14 -6.06
N ILE A 71 -3.24 20.46 -6.01
CA ILE A 71 -3.68 21.36 -7.09
C ILE A 71 -2.52 22.24 -7.53
N ILE A 72 -2.32 22.32 -8.85
CA ILE A 72 -1.43 23.28 -9.50
C ILE A 72 -2.29 24.37 -10.13
N ARG A 73 -2.00 25.65 -9.81
CA ARG A 73 -2.66 26.82 -10.37
C ARG A 73 -1.62 27.84 -10.80
N ASP A 74 -1.73 28.30 -12.05
CA ASP A 74 -0.84 29.30 -12.67
C ASP A 74 0.65 28.92 -12.62
N GLY A 75 0.94 27.60 -12.68
CA GLY A 75 2.30 27.05 -12.63
C GLY A 75 2.88 26.91 -11.22
N GLU A 76 2.09 27.13 -10.19
CA GLU A 76 2.49 27.01 -8.80
C GLU A 76 1.57 26.03 -8.05
N PRO A 77 2.11 25.19 -7.14
CA PRO A 77 1.27 24.37 -6.30
C PRO A 77 0.50 25.24 -5.30
N LEU A 78 -0.76 24.90 -5.11
CA LEU A 78 -1.61 25.58 -4.13
C LEU A 78 -1.05 25.38 -2.72
N ARG A 79 -1.03 26.44 -1.91
CA ARG A 79 -0.50 26.43 -0.53
C ARG A 79 -1.62 26.56 0.48
N ILE A 80 -1.44 25.96 1.64
CA ILE A 80 -2.36 26.13 2.77
C ILE A 80 -2.11 27.48 3.46
N GLU A 81 -3.16 28.27 3.58
CA GLU A 81 -3.11 29.47 4.42
C GLU A 81 -3.24 29.09 5.92
N GLY A 82 -2.29 29.57 6.71
CA GLY A 82 -2.35 29.44 8.18
C GLY A 82 -1.85 28.12 8.76
N GLY A 83 -1.13 27.31 7.97
CA GLY A 83 -0.40 26.14 8.44
C GLY A 83 -1.12 24.80 8.20
N ILE A 84 -0.34 23.72 8.16
CA ILE A 84 -0.81 22.36 7.93
C ILE A 84 -1.70 21.91 9.09
N GLN A 85 -2.84 21.31 8.76
CA GLN A 85 -3.70 20.64 9.73
C GLN A 85 -3.48 19.13 9.67
N ILE A 86 -3.25 18.50 10.83
CA ILE A 86 -3.14 17.04 10.96
C ILE A 86 -4.19 16.61 11.99
N ALA A 87 -5.20 15.87 11.53
CA ALA A 87 -6.39 15.55 12.30
C ALA A 87 -7.00 16.84 12.91
N GLU A 88 -7.07 16.91 14.24
CA GLU A 88 -7.61 18.08 14.96
C GLU A 88 -6.55 19.17 15.24
N TRP A 89 -5.27 18.90 14.95
CA TRP A 89 -4.18 19.79 15.30
C TRP A 89 -3.80 20.70 14.12
N LYS A 90 -3.94 22.01 14.33
CA LYS A 90 -3.45 23.02 13.40
C LYS A 90 -2.02 23.40 13.78
N THR A 91 -1.10 23.26 12.83
CA THR A 91 0.30 23.65 13.00
C THR A 91 0.56 25.04 12.42
N PHE A 92 1.73 25.62 12.71
CA PHE A 92 2.20 26.84 12.02
C PHE A 92 3.14 26.52 10.86
N VAL A 93 3.29 25.24 10.51
CA VAL A 93 4.17 24.81 9.42
C VAL A 93 3.50 25.14 8.09
N ARG A 94 4.21 25.86 7.24
CA ARG A 94 3.75 26.13 5.87
C ARG A 94 3.81 24.86 5.04
N GLY A 95 2.78 24.62 4.24
CA GLY A 95 2.71 23.43 3.40
C GLY A 95 1.94 23.64 2.12
N LEU A 96 2.06 22.69 1.22
CA LEU A 96 1.19 22.60 0.06
C LEU A 96 -0.21 22.15 0.50
N TYR A 97 -1.22 22.57 -0.26
CA TYR A 97 -2.54 22.01 -0.11
C TYR A 97 -2.54 20.57 -0.62
N VAL A 98 -2.85 19.66 0.29
CA VAL A 98 -3.00 18.24 0.01
C VAL A 98 -4.24 17.75 0.74
N ASP A 99 -5.12 17.08 0.00
CA ASP A 99 -6.28 16.37 0.55
C ASP A 99 -6.01 14.88 0.47
N THR A 100 -6.05 14.19 1.61
CA THR A 100 -5.64 12.78 1.73
C THR A 100 -6.86 11.90 2.02
N PHE A 101 -7.05 10.89 1.20
CA PHE A 101 -8.10 9.88 1.33
C PHE A 101 -7.51 8.54 1.75
N ALA A 102 -8.19 7.85 2.66
CA ALA A 102 -7.82 6.50 3.11
C ALA A 102 -8.22 5.44 2.05
N LEU A 103 -7.77 5.63 0.82
CA LEU A 103 -7.95 4.72 -0.30
C LEU A 103 -6.62 4.59 -1.02
N GLY A 104 -6.09 3.40 -1.10
CA GLY A 104 -4.86 3.10 -1.82
C GLY A 104 -4.95 1.80 -2.61
N GLY A 105 -3.93 1.52 -3.39
CA GLY A 105 -3.86 0.33 -4.23
C GLY A 105 -3.94 -0.99 -3.46
N ASP A 106 -3.56 -0.98 -2.18
CA ASP A 106 -3.57 -2.14 -1.28
C ASP A 106 -4.77 -2.14 -0.32
N THR A 107 -5.75 -1.24 -0.51
CA THR A 107 -6.99 -1.25 0.28
C THR A 107 -7.78 -2.53 0.00
N GLU A 108 -8.25 -3.19 1.04
CA GLU A 108 -9.07 -4.38 0.93
C GLU A 108 -10.36 -4.09 0.17
N VAL A 109 -10.72 -4.95 -0.78
CA VAL A 109 -12.02 -4.93 -1.47
C VAL A 109 -12.85 -6.09 -0.97
N LEU A 110 -13.97 -5.78 -0.37
CA LEU A 110 -14.96 -6.73 0.13
C LEU A 110 -16.19 -6.74 -0.78
N PHE A 111 -17.03 -7.74 -0.62
CA PHE A 111 -18.33 -7.82 -1.30
C PHE A 111 -19.43 -7.95 -0.25
N ASP A 112 -20.44 -7.11 -0.34
CA ASP A 112 -21.62 -7.21 0.52
C ASP A 112 -22.52 -8.38 0.11
N SER A 113 -23.62 -8.58 0.83
CA SER A 113 -24.58 -9.66 0.58
C SER A 113 -25.29 -9.56 -0.78
N SER A 114 -25.26 -8.40 -1.43
CA SER A 114 -25.77 -8.19 -2.79
C SER A 114 -24.73 -8.46 -3.88
N GLY A 115 -23.46 -8.73 -3.50
CA GLY A 115 -22.35 -8.85 -4.41
C GLY A 115 -21.78 -7.51 -4.87
N THR A 116 -22.16 -6.41 -4.22
CA THR A 116 -21.59 -5.08 -4.51
C THR A 116 -20.25 -4.94 -3.84
N ALA A 117 -19.22 -4.47 -4.59
CA ALA A 117 -17.90 -4.21 -4.04
C ALA A 117 -17.94 -3.01 -3.08
N VAL A 118 -17.37 -3.20 -1.90
CA VAL A 118 -17.19 -2.17 -0.87
C VAL A 118 -15.73 -2.13 -0.45
N LEU A 119 -15.24 -0.95 -0.13
CA LEU A 119 -13.87 -0.78 0.34
C LEU A 119 -13.80 -1.10 1.84
N GLY A 120 -12.86 -1.95 2.21
CA GLY A 120 -12.48 -2.19 3.59
C GLY A 120 -11.66 -1.03 4.15
N THR A 121 -11.30 -1.14 5.42
CA THR A 121 -10.50 -0.13 6.13
C THR A 121 -9.06 -0.56 6.33
N GLN A 122 -8.72 -1.77 5.91
CA GLN A 122 -7.41 -2.35 6.13
C GLN A 122 -6.58 -2.36 4.85
N ARG A 123 -5.27 -2.24 5.04
CA ARG A 123 -4.29 -2.52 4.02
C ARG A 123 -3.95 -4.00 4.05
N ILE A 124 -4.04 -4.66 2.90
CA ILE A 124 -3.70 -6.08 2.74
C ILE A 124 -2.73 -6.28 1.58
N LEU A 125 -2.13 -7.45 1.47
CA LEU A 125 -1.25 -7.77 0.35
C LEU A 125 -2.10 -8.09 -0.90
N PRO A 126 -1.87 -7.45 -2.06
CA PRO A 126 -2.55 -7.82 -3.30
C PRO A 126 -2.34 -9.29 -3.65
N LEU A 127 -3.41 -9.97 -4.11
CA LEU A 127 -3.34 -11.37 -4.55
C LEU A 127 -2.38 -11.58 -5.72
N ALA A 128 -2.31 -10.61 -6.62
CA ALA A 128 -1.37 -10.63 -7.74
C ALA A 128 0.08 -10.73 -7.26
N MET A 129 0.44 -9.96 -6.22
CA MET A 129 1.77 -10.04 -5.60
C MET A 129 2.01 -11.38 -4.93
N LEU A 130 1.06 -11.85 -4.13
CA LEU A 130 1.20 -13.12 -3.42
C LEU A 130 1.32 -14.28 -4.39
N SER A 131 0.48 -14.33 -5.43
CA SER A 131 0.48 -15.40 -6.43
C SER A 131 1.74 -15.41 -7.30
N ALA A 132 2.36 -14.26 -7.47
CA ALA A 132 3.63 -14.14 -8.19
C ALA A 132 4.79 -14.81 -7.46
N VAL A 133 4.84 -14.65 -6.14
CA VAL A 133 5.88 -15.25 -5.28
C VAL A 133 5.55 -16.71 -4.96
N TYR A 134 4.27 -17.02 -4.78
CA TYR A 134 3.80 -18.35 -4.37
C TYR A 134 2.85 -18.95 -5.41
N PRO A 135 3.35 -19.73 -6.38
CA PRO A 135 2.50 -20.36 -7.42
C PRO A 135 1.38 -21.26 -6.85
N SER A 136 1.54 -21.78 -5.65
CA SER A 136 0.51 -22.55 -4.96
C SER A 136 -0.79 -21.76 -4.72
N VAL A 137 -0.71 -20.44 -4.58
CA VAL A 137 -1.88 -19.55 -4.43
C VAL A 137 -2.77 -19.63 -5.64
N LYS A 138 -2.19 -19.60 -6.85
CA LYS A 138 -2.94 -19.73 -8.09
C LYS A 138 -3.71 -21.06 -8.14
N ASN A 139 -3.08 -22.17 -7.75
CA ASN A 139 -3.74 -23.46 -7.73
C ASN A 139 -4.91 -23.48 -6.74
N GLN A 140 -4.73 -22.91 -5.54
CA GLN A 140 -5.80 -22.79 -4.55
C GLN A 140 -6.96 -21.93 -5.07
N LEU A 141 -6.68 -20.81 -5.74
CA LEU A 141 -7.72 -19.96 -6.37
C LEU A 141 -8.49 -20.72 -7.45
N MET A 142 -7.81 -21.50 -8.29
CA MET A 142 -8.46 -22.33 -9.30
C MET A 142 -9.33 -23.43 -8.71
N GLU A 143 -8.99 -23.96 -7.53
CA GLU A 143 -9.84 -24.91 -6.83
C GLU A 143 -11.08 -24.21 -6.25
N LEU A 144 -10.92 -23.02 -5.64
CA LEU A 144 -12.04 -22.23 -5.11
C LEU A 144 -13.05 -21.86 -6.19
N ASP A 145 -12.61 -21.57 -7.42
CA ASP A 145 -13.47 -21.21 -8.55
C ASP A 145 -14.35 -22.39 -9.02
N LYS A 146 -13.96 -23.62 -8.76
CA LYS A 146 -14.74 -24.81 -9.12
C LYS A 146 -15.97 -25.03 -8.25
N TYR A 147 -15.99 -24.44 -7.08
CA TYR A 147 -17.04 -24.64 -6.08
C TYR A 147 -17.67 -23.30 -5.73
N SER A 148 -19.00 -23.19 -5.88
CA SER A 148 -19.75 -22.11 -5.23
C SER A 148 -19.53 -22.24 -3.73
N SER A 149 -18.77 -21.32 -3.14
CA SER A 149 -18.60 -21.32 -1.69
C SER A 149 -19.96 -21.07 -1.02
N PRO A 150 -20.41 -21.94 -0.12
CA PRO A 150 -21.63 -21.71 0.64
C PRO A 150 -21.47 -20.60 1.68
N TYR A 151 -20.29 -20.03 1.82
CA TYR A 151 -19.95 -19.09 2.89
C TYR A 151 -20.08 -17.65 2.42
N PRO A 152 -20.74 -16.77 3.19
CA PRO A 152 -20.81 -15.33 2.93
C PRO A 152 -19.55 -14.59 3.37
N VAL A 153 -18.43 -15.28 3.48
CA VAL A 153 -17.11 -14.71 3.84
C VAL A 153 -16.20 -14.69 2.62
N PRO A 154 -15.22 -13.76 2.56
CA PRO A 154 -14.27 -13.70 1.46
C PRO A 154 -13.44 -14.98 1.36
N VAL A 155 -13.81 -15.91 0.48
CA VAL A 155 -13.09 -17.18 0.27
C VAL A 155 -11.74 -16.98 -0.43
N HIS A 156 -11.54 -15.82 -1.07
CA HIS A 156 -10.30 -15.44 -1.74
C HIS A 156 -9.26 -14.81 -0.82
N GLU A 157 -9.50 -14.79 0.50
CA GLU A 157 -8.47 -14.38 1.47
C GLU A 157 -7.43 -15.46 1.69
N PHE A 158 -6.18 -15.02 1.74
CA PHE A 158 -5.03 -15.86 2.05
C PHE A 158 -4.26 -15.29 3.23
N PHE A 159 -3.54 -16.16 3.94
CA PHE A 159 -2.67 -15.78 5.03
C PHE A 159 -1.26 -16.31 4.77
N LEU A 160 -0.27 -15.46 5.05
CA LEU A 160 1.15 -15.73 4.88
C LEU A 160 1.86 -15.56 6.22
N LEU A 161 2.72 -16.49 6.59
CA LEU A 161 3.60 -16.36 7.77
C LEU A 161 4.73 -15.37 7.45
N LEU A 162 4.89 -14.34 8.27
CA LEU A 162 5.99 -13.37 8.17
C LEU A 162 7.17 -13.76 9.05
N LYS A 163 6.88 -14.24 10.25
CA LYS A 163 7.91 -14.71 11.20
C LYS A 163 7.37 -15.83 12.06
N GLU A 164 8.25 -16.78 12.41
CA GLU A 164 7.91 -17.84 13.36
C GLU A 164 7.83 -17.29 14.78
N PRO A 165 6.76 -17.60 15.53
CA PRO A 165 6.69 -17.23 16.93
C PRO A 165 7.66 -18.05 17.77
N GLY A 166 8.37 -17.39 18.69
CA GLY A 166 9.14 -18.08 19.72
C GLY A 166 8.23 -18.69 20.79
N PRO A 167 8.78 -19.55 21.68
CA PRO A 167 7.99 -20.22 22.72
C PRO A 167 7.34 -19.23 23.69
N ASP A 168 7.92 -18.06 23.89
CA ASP A 168 7.46 -17.02 24.81
C ASP A 168 6.70 -15.89 24.10
N ALA A 169 6.12 -16.13 22.93
CA ALA A 169 5.46 -15.11 22.11
C ALA A 169 4.11 -14.63 22.68
N GLY A 170 3.61 -15.26 23.76
CA GLY A 170 2.32 -14.88 24.36
C GLY A 170 1.11 -15.29 23.53
N LEU A 171 1.28 -16.19 22.57
CA LEU A 171 0.21 -16.69 21.72
C LEU A 171 -0.53 -17.87 22.38
N ASN A 172 -1.80 -18.02 22.05
CA ASN A 172 -2.57 -19.18 22.45
C ASN A 172 -2.35 -20.38 21.51
N ASP A 173 -2.79 -21.59 21.92
CA ASP A 173 -2.58 -22.82 21.17
C ASP A 173 -3.10 -22.76 19.72
N ILE A 174 -4.21 -22.05 19.49
CA ILE A 174 -4.78 -21.91 18.14
C ILE A 174 -3.88 -21.03 17.28
N GLU A 175 -3.38 -19.96 17.82
CA GLU A 175 -2.46 -19.03 17.14
C GLU A 175 -1.14 -19.71 16.78
N TYR A 176 -0.58 -20.53 17.67
CA TYR A 176 0.57 -21.36 17.34
C TYR A 176 0.27 -22.36 16.22
N ARG A 177 -0.93 -22.97 16.21
CA ARG A 177 -1.35 -23.89 15.13
C ARG A 177 -1.52 -23.17 13.80
N ILE A 178 -2.08 -21.94 13.80
CA ILE A 178 -2.17 -21.09 12.60
C ILE A 178 -0.76 -20.84 12.05
N CYS A 179 0.15 -20.33 12.86
CA CYS A 179 1.54 -20.11 12.44
C CYS A 179 2.21 -21.40 11.94
N GLY A 180 1.98 -22.51 12.62
CA GLY A 180 2.49 -23.81 12.21
C GLY A 180 1.99 -24.28 10.86
N ALA A 181 0.70 -24.10 10.57
CA ALA A 181 0.09 -24.47 9.29
C ALA A 181 0.64 -23.63 8.12
N LEU A 182 1.02 -22.37 8.38
CA LEU A 182 1.54 -21.44 7.37
C LEU A 182 3.04 -21.58 7.10
N LYS A 183 3.77 -22.43 7.79
CA LYS A 183 5.23 -22.61 7.60
C LYS A 183 5.63 -23.03 6.19
N ASN A 184 4.78 -23.80 5.52
CA ASN A 184 5.03 -24.31 4.18
C ASN A 184 4.53 -23.40 3.04
N GLY A 185 4.04 -22.23 3.38
CA GLY A 185 3.55 -21.25 2.43
C GLY A 185 2.13 -20.75 2.75
N PRO A 186 1.62 -19.83 1.93
CA PRO A 186 0.32 -19.22 2.16
C PRO A 186 -0.82 -20.23 1.95
N LEU A 187 -1.84 -20.11 2.79
CA LEU A 187 -3.08 -20.87 2.70
C LEU A 187 -4.28 -19.93 2.57
N SER A 188 -5.28 -20.36 1.79
CA SER A 188 -6.59 -19.72 1.79
C SER A 188 -7.26 -19.85 3.15
N ARG A 189 -8.22 -18.98 3.44
CA ARG A 189 -9.00 -19.01 4.70
C ARG A 189 -9.59 -20.40 4.95
N GLU A 190 -10.14 -21.04 3.92
CA GLU A 190 -10.72 -22.39 4.02
C GLU A 190 -9.63 -23.45 4.33
N ASN A 191 -8.52 -23.44 3.59
CA ASN A 191 -7.45 -24.39 3.79
C ASN A 191 -6.78 -24.23 5.16
N LEU A 192 -6.63 -22.99 5.62
CA LEU A 192 -6.09 -22.69 6.94
C LEU A 192 -7.02 -23.19 8.05
N ALA A 193 -8.32 -22.92 7.94
CA ALA A 193 -9.32 -23.39 8.89
C ALA A 193 -9.34 -24.94 8.96
N ALA A 194 -9.32 -25.60 7.80
CA ALA A 194 -9.22 -27.05 7.72
C ALA A 194 -7.93 -27.58 8.36
N ALA A 195 -6.78 -26.98 8.07
CA ALA A 195 -5.48 -27.41 8.62
C ALA A 195 -5.41 -27.33 10.15
N ILE A 196 -6.11 -26.37 10.76
CA ILE A 196 -6.18 -26.24 12.21
C ILE A 196 -7.43 -26.92 12.83
N SER A 197 -8.24 -27.61 12.02
CA SER A 197 -9.50 -28.26 12.42
C SER A 197 -10.45 -27.28 13.15
N ARG A 198 -10.69 -26.15 12.53
CA ARG A 198 -11.61 -25.11 13.00
C ARG A 198 -12.61 -24.73 11.91
N ASP A 199 -13.71 -24.17 12.35
CA ASP A 199 -14.69 -23.56 11.47
C ASP A 199 -14.17 -22.19 10.98
N ILE A 200 -14.44 -21.88 9.72
CA ILE A 200 -14.02 -20.65 9.05
C ILE A 200 -14.52 -19.38 9.75
N TYR A 201 -15.66 -19.44 10.42
CA TYR A 201 -16.26 -18.31 11.14
C TYR A 201 -15.66 -18.10 12.54
N THR A 202 -15.10 -19.15 13.13
CA THR A 202 -14.53 -19.11 14.48
C THR A 202 -13.03 -18.87 14.47
N MET A 203 -12.41 -18.94 13.31
CA MET A 203 -10.99 -18.64 13.14
C MET A 203 -10.73 -17.14 13.22
N LYS A 204 -9.98 -16.72 14.23
CA LYS A 204 -9.57 -15.33 14.45
C LYS A 204 -8.10 -15.18 14.12
N THR A 205 -7.77 -14.18 13.35
CA THR A 205 -6.41 -13.89 12.88
C THR A 205 -5.91 -12.51 13.27
N GLU A 206 -6.80 -11.64 13.75
CA GLU A 206 -6.55 -10.22 13.95
C GLU A 206 -5.38 -9.97 14.91
N HIS A 207 -5.26 -10.74 15.98
CA HIS A 207 -4.15 -10.61 16.92
C HIS A 207 -2.80 -10.96 16.27
N LEU A 208 -2.76 -12.04 15.48
CA LEU A 208 -1.55 -12.43 14.76
C LEU A 208 -1.15 -11.41 13.69
N GLU A 209 -2.12 -10.81 13.01
CA GLU A 209 -1.91 -9.73 12.03
C GLU A 209 -1.33 -8.49 12.72
N GLN A 210 -1.96 -8.02 13.81
CA GLN A 210 -1.51 -6.87 14.60
C GLN A 210 -0.13 -7.07 15.22
N ALA A 211 0.16 -8.29 15.70
CA ALA A 211 1.47 -8.65 16.23
C ALA A 211 2.53 -8.89 15.13
N GLY A 212 2.14 -8.82 13.86
CA GLY A 212 3.03 -8.98 12.71
C GLY A 212 3.61 -10.38 12.56
N TYR A 213 2.89 -11.42 13.01
CA TYR A 213 3.27 -12.81 12.75
C TYR A 213 2.79 -13.29 11.39
N ILE A 214 1.62 -12.84 10.97
CA ILE A 214 1.03 -13.19 9.67
C ILE A 214 0.62 -11.93 8.91
N LEU A 215 0.52 -12.06 7.60
CA LEU A 215 0.00 -11.05 6.70
C LEU A 215 -1.20 -11.60 5.96
N ARG A 216 -2.26 -10.80 5.85
CA ARG A 216 -3.43 -11.12 5.07
C ARG A 216 -3.28 -10.62 3.64
N SER A 217 -3.75 -11.41 2.68
CA SER A 217 -3.83 -11.09 1.26
C SER A 217 -5.26 -11.31 0.78
N GLY A 218 -5.69 -10.48 -0.16
CA GLY A 218 -7.03 -10.54 -0.71
C GLY A 218 -7.14 -9.65 -1.94
N ILE A 219 -8.36 -9.42 -2.41
CA ILE A 219 -8.61 -8.55 -3.56
C ILE A 219 -8.40 -7.10 -3.17
N THR A 220 -7.65 -6.39 -4.01
CA THR A 220 -7.32 -4.97 -3.85
C THR A 220 -7.55 -4.21 -5.16
N PRO A 221 -7.59 -2.86 -5.16
CA PRO A 221 -7.59 -2.07 -6.38
C PRO A 221 -6.41 -2.39 -7.31
N THR A 222 -5.24 -2.73 -6.76
CA THR A 222 -4.08 -3.18 -7.54
C THR A 222 -4.42 -4.43 -8.37
N ASP A 223 -5.08 -5.43 -7.80
CA ASP A 223 -5.49 -6.64 -8.52
C ASP A 223 -6.48 -6.33 -9.65
N ILE A 224 -7.43 -5.44 -9.37
CA ILE A 224 -8.42 -5.00 -10.37
C ILE A 224 -7.73 -4.29 -11.54
N MET A 225 -6.77 -3.42 -11.27
CA MET A 225 -5.98 -2.74 -12.30
C MET A 225 -5.19 -3.72 -13.16
N HIS A 226 -4.62 -4.78 -12.58
CA HIS A 226 -3.97 -5.84 -13.32
C HIS A 226 -4.92 -6.55 -14.30
N ILE A 227 -6.14 -6.84 -13.87
CA ILE A 227 -7.16 -7.53 -14.69
C ILE A 227 -7.62 -6.62 -15.84
N LEU A 228 -7.84 -5.36 -15.58
CA LEU A 228 -8.34 -4.39 -16.57
C LEU A 228 -7.27 -3.99 -17.61
N GLY A 229 -6.04 -4.44 -17.47
CA GLY A 229 -4.95 -4.09 -18.40
C GLY A 229 -4.51 -2.64 -18.30
N GLY A 230 -4.85 -1.94 -17.23
CA GLY A 230 -4.18 -0.69 -16.84
C GLY A 230 -2.68 -0.97 -16.73
N LYS A 231 -1.84 0.08 -16.78
CA LYS A 231 -0.43 -0.12 -16.45
C LYS A 231 -0.34 -0.37 -14.93
N PRO A 232 -0.28 -1.63 -14.47
CA PRO A 232 -0.15 -1.90 -13.05
C PRO A 232 1.23 -1.46 -12.60
N PRO A 233 1.42 -1.23 -11.30
CA PRO A 233 2.74 -0.93 -10.72
C PRO A 233 3.73 -2.08 -10.95
N PHE A 234 3.22 -3.26 -11.24
CA PHE A 234 4.00 -4.43 -11.65
C PHE A 234 3.83 -4.61 -13.15
N SER A 235 4.92 -4.77 -13.90
CA SER A 235 4.85 -4.99 -15.34
C SER A 235 3.93 -6.18 -15.64
N THR A 236 3.10 -6.07 -16.69
CA THR A 236 2.23 -7.16 -17.16
C THR A 236 3.00 -8.42 -17.54
N SER A 237 4.31 -8.35 -17.80
CA SER A 237 5.20 -9.48 -17.91
C SER A 237 5.20 -10.38 -16.66
N PHE A 238 4.83 -9.83 -15.52
CA PHE A 238 4.75 -10.56 -14.26
C PHE A 238 3.51 -11.47 -14.17
N SER A 239 2.40 -11.07 -14.79
CA SER A 239 1.19 -11.90 -14.88
C SER A 239 1.27 -12.93 -16.02
N GLN A 240 2.15 -12.72 -16.99
CA GLN A 240 2.25 -13.55 -18.19
C GLN A 240 3.54 -14.37 -18.30
N ASN A 241 4.67 -13.98 -17.68
CA ASN A 241 5.94 -14.67 -17.78
C ASN A 241 6.64 -14.90 -16.42
N LYS A 242 6.96 -16.15 -16.19
CA LYS A 242 7.40 -16.79 -14.95
C LYS A 242 8.85 -16.52 -14.50
N GLN A 243 9.59 -15.52 -14.96
CA GLN A 243 11.05 -15.58 -14.79
C GLN A 243 11.77 -14.38 -14.19
N GLU A 244 11.11 -13.29 -13.85
CA GLU A 244 11.83 -12.19 -13.20
C GLU A 244 11.15 -11.86 -11.86
N ALA A 245 11.85 -12.18 -10.77
CA ALA A 245 11.49 -11.70 -9.44
C ALA A 245 11.54 -10.17 -9.43
N PRO A 246 10.56 -9.47 -8.83
CA PRO A 246 10.58 -8.03 -8.80
C PRO A 246 11.82 -7.56 -8.04
N VAL A 247 12.65 -6.76 -8.69
CA VAL A 247 13.57 -5.89 -8.01
C VAL A 247 12.71 -4.97 -7.15
N ASP A 248 12.88 -5.06 -5.84
CA ASP A 248 12.26 -4.26 -4.79
C ASP A 248 11.19 -3.26 -5.28
N GLY A 249 9.94 -3.72 -5.33
CA GLY A 249 8.80 -2.99 -5.89
C GLY A 249 8.44 -1.69 -5.16
N SER A 250 9.08 -1.39 -4.02
CA SER A 250 8.82 -0.20 -3.23
C SER A 250 9.28 1.09 -3.91
N MET A 251 10.29 1.04 -4.77
CA MET A 251 10.79 2.22 -5.50
C MET A 251 10.04 2.50 -6.82
N LEU A 252 9.47 1.50 -7.46
CA LEU A 252 8.67 1.67 -8.68
C LEU A 252 7.25 2.20 -8.39
N PHE A 253 6.78 2.06 -7.18
CA PHE A 253 5.44 2.45 -6.75
C PHE A 253 5.16 3.95 -6.86
N LEU A 254 6.15 4.79 -6.64
CA LEU A 254 5.97 6.25 -6.62
C LEU A 254 5.88 6.87 -8.03
N ALA A 255 6.46 6.25 -9.05
CA ALA A 255 6.52 6.84 -10.38
C ALA A 255 5.33 6.49 -11.29
N GLU A 256 4.63 5.38 -11.04
CA GLU A 256 3.60 4.88 -11.95
C GLU A 256 2.17 5.32 -11.61
N TYR A 257 1.90 5.81 -10.40
CA TYR A 257 0.56 6.24 -9.95
C TYR A 257 0.37 7.75 -9.86
N ILE A 258 1.34 8.56 -10.24
CA ILE A 258 1.12 10.01 -10.34
C ILE A 258 0.33 10.27 -11.62
N THR A 259 -0.95 10.54 -11.47
CA THR A 259 -1.81 10.98 -12.57
C THR A 259 -1.96 12.50 -12.52
N VAL A 260 -1.52 13.14 -13.60
CA VAL A 260 -1.74 14.59 -13.80
C VAL A 260 -2.87 14.75 -14.80
N THR A 261 -4.00 15.29 -14.34
CA THR A 261 -5.12 15.57 -15.22
C THR A 261 -5.13 17.05 -15.64
N LYS A 262 -5.26 17.28 -16.94
CA LYS A 262 -5.48 18.63 -17.46
C LYS A 262 -6.92 19.03 -17.19
N THR A 263 -7.13 19.98 -16.32
CA THR A 263 -8.46 20.56 -16.12
C THR A 263 -8.79 21.48 -17.29
N GLY A 264 -9.45 20.94 -18.30
CA GLY A 264 -9.90 21.70 -19.48
C GLY A 264 -11.19 22.49 -19.31
N LYS A 265 -11.90 22.37 -18.21
CA LYS A 265 -13.11 23.14 -17.88
C LYS A 265 -13.16 23.41 -16.37
N ALA A 266 -13.46 24.64 -16.04
CA ALA A 266 -13.74 25.06 -14.68
C ALA A 266 -14.90 24.25 -14.10
N PHE A 267 -14.72 23.72 -12.90
CA PHE A 267 -15.80 23.41 -11.99
C PHE A 267 -16.10 24.67 -11.18
#